data_783c8377e8da143506dbd2f07e8d4570
#
_entry.id   783c8377e8da143506dbd2f07e8d4570
#
_cell.length_a   1.000
_cell.length_b   1.000
_cell.length_c   1.000
_cell.angle_alpha   90.00
_cell.angle_beta   90.00
_cell.angle_gamma   90.00
#
_symmetry.space_group_name_H-M   'P 1'
#
loop_
_entity.id
_entity.type
_entity.pdbx_description
1 polymer ?
#
loop_
_entity_poly.entity_id
_entity_poly.type
_entity_poly.pdbx_seq_one_letter_code
_entity_poly.pdbx_strand_id
1 'polypeptide(L)'
;METHTLHRGRLIDHLQLVVKDLTASERFYRAILATLDVPIGGAGEGYFWADELFVTAIDSPAALGALTGRHHLAFQAQDHATVDRFYQVALAHGGQDNGAPGERVYHPGYYAAFVLDPAGNNIEAVYHGEATRSAGAVEIRF
;
A
#
# COMPACT_ATOMS: atom_id res chain seq x y z
N MET A 1 2.75 12.13 -14.11
CA MET A 1 4.17 12.26 -14.53
C MET A 1 4.98 11.20 -13.81
N GLU A 2 5.78 10.48 -14.53
CA GLU A 2 6.63 9.45 -13.93
C GLU A 2 7.97 10.02 -13.49
N THR A 3 8.54 9.45 -12.46
CA THR A 3 9.80 9.92 -11.88
C THR A 3 10.98 9.07 -12.38
N HIS A 4 12.16 9.68 -12.43
CA HIS A 4 13.43 8.98 -12.74
C HIS A 4 14.13 8.45 -11.48
N THR A 5 13.59 8.70 -10.30
CA THR A 5 14.07 8.12 -9.04
C THR A 5 13.02 7.15 -8.52
N LEU A 6 13.42 5.91 -8.34
CA LEU A 6 12.56 4.85 -7.84
C LEU A 6 12.92 4.49 -6.40
N HIS A 7 11.90 4.24 -5.59
CA HIS A 7 12.07 3.74 -4.22
C HIS A 7 11.59 2.30 -4.18
N ARG A 8 12.44 1.39 -3.69
CA ARG A 8 12.15 -0.05 -3.67
C ARG A 8 12.44 -0.63 -2.30
N GLY A 9 11.74 -1.72 -1.97
CA GLY A 9 12.03 -2.49 -0.79
C GLY A 9 13.33 -3.29 -0.93
N ARG A 10 13.81 -3.82 0.19
CA ARG A 10 15.05 -4.61 0.20
C ARG A 10 14.93 -5.91 -0.60
N LEU A 11 13.77 -6.58 -0.51
CA LEU A 11 13.54 -7.87 -1.17
C LEU A 11 12.73 -7.71 -2.46
N ILE A 12 11.71 -6.87 -2.42
CA ILE A 12 10.74 -6.75 -3.52
C ILE A 12 11.07 -5.51 -4.34
N ASP A 13 11.31 -5.67 -5.65
CA ASP A 13 11.43 -4.53 -6.57
C ASP A 13 10.06 -3.92 -6.82
N HIS A 14 9.10 -4.73 -7.26
CA HIS A 14 7.72 -4.26 -7.42
C HIS A 14 6.74 -5.43 -7.30
N LEU A 15 5.52 -5.09 -6.91
CA LEU A 15 4.40 -6.00 -6.79
C LEU A 15 3.24 -5.45 -7.59
N GLN A 16 2.56 -6.30 -8.37
CA GLN A 16 1.39 -5.89 -9.12
C GLN A 16 0.12 -6.43 -8.47
N LEU A 17 -0.83 -5.53 -8.18
CA LEU A 17 -2.20 -5.88 -7.85
C LEU A 17 -3.07 -5.73 -9.09
N VAL A 18 -3.92 -6.72 -9.34
CA VAL A 18 -4.91 -6.68 -10.42
C VAL A 18 -6.27 -6.41 -9.79
N VAL A 19 -6.93 -5.35 -10.24
CA VAL A 19 -8.19 -4.89 -9.63
C VAL A 19 -9.30 -4.75 -10.69
N LYS A 20 -10.55 -4.95 -10.26
CA LYS A 20 -11.71 -4.84 -11.15
C LYS A 20 -12.07 -3.40 -11.44
N ASP A 21 -11.98 -2.53 -10.45
CA ASP A 21 -12.36 -1.12 -10.55
C ASP A 21 -11.12 -0.26 -10.29
N LEU A 22 -10.41 0.08 -11.36
CA LEU A 22 -9.17 0.86 -11.26
C LEU A 22 -9.42 2.25 -10.68
N THR A 23 -10.51 2.91 -11.06
CA THR A 23 -10.84 4.26 -10.58
C THR A 23 -11.06 4.26 -9.08
N ALA A 24 -11.84 3.31 -8.56
CA ALA A 24 -12.06 3.18 -7.12
C ALA A 24 -10.77 2.84 -6.38
N SER A 25 -9.96 1.95 -6.93
CA SER A 25 -8.68 1.56 -6.35
C SER A 25 -7.69 2.72 -6.34
N GLU A 26 -7.61 3.48 -7.43
CA GLU A 26 -6.71 4.65 -7.49
C GLU A 26 -7.11 5.70 -6.45
N ARG A 27 -8.39 6.00 -6.33
CA ARG A 27 -8.89 6.94 -5.32
C ARG A 27 -8.49 6.50 -3.90
N PHE A 28 -8.67 5.22 -3.61
CA PHE A 28 -8.36 4.63 -2.32
C PHE A 28 -6.84 4.70 -2.04
N TYR A 29 -6.01 4.14 -2.93
CA TYR A 29 -4.56 4.07 -2.71
C TYR A 29 -3.90 5.43 -2.71
N ARG A 30 -4.34 6.34 -3.58
CA ARG A 30 -3.83 7.72 -3.59
C ARG A 30 -4.04 8.37 -2.22
N ALA A 31 -5.20 8.17 -1.61
CA ALA A 31 -5.52 8.75 -0.33
C ALA A 31 -4.72 8.13 0.83
N ILE A 32 -4.69 6.80 0.91
CA ILE A 32 -3.99 6.13 2.03
C ILE A 32 -2.47 6.28 1.92
N LEU A 33 -1.91 6.24 0.72
CA LEU A 33 -0.47 6.38 0.53
C LEU A 33 0.00 7.80 0.85
N ALA A 34 -0.85 8.80 0.64
CA ALA A 34 -0.54 10.16 1.08
C ALA A 34 -0.34 10.26 2.60
N THR A 35 -1.03 9.44 3.39
CA THR A 35 -0.83 9.39 4.85
C THR A 35 0.55 8.82 5.23
N LEU A 36 1.19 8.11 4.33
CA LEU A 36 2.51 7.50 4.50
C LEU A 36 3.61 8.33 3.81
N ASP A 37 3.26 9.52 3.29
CA ASP A 37 4.14 10.38 2.52
C ASP A 37 4.67 9.71 1.24
N VAL A 38 3.86 8.83 0.65
CA VAL A 38 4.18 8.15 -0.61
C VAL A 38 3.26 8.70 -1.71
N PRO A 39 3.77 9.55 -2.61
CA PRO A 39 2.98 10.07 -3.72
C PRO A 39 2.83 9.02 -4.82
N ILE A 40 1.80 9.18 -5.65
CA ILE A 40 1.70 8.39 -6.88
C ILE A 40 2.87 8.77 -7.78
N GLY A 41 3.63 7.75 -8.22
CA GLY A 41 4.80 7.94 -9.07
C GLY A 41 4.42 8.12 -10.53
N GLY A 42 3.40 7.39 -10.98
CA GLY A 42 2.88 7.50 -12.34
C GLY A 42 1.52 6.84 -12.49
N ALA A 43 0.80 7.27 -13.52
CA ALA A 43 -0.51 6.71 -13.85
C ALA A 43 -0.73 6.84 -15.36
N GLY A 44 -1.47 5.89 -15.93
CA GLY A 44 -1.82 5.91 -17.33
C GLY A 44 -3.10 5.13 -17.56
N GLU A 45 -3.36 4.78 -18.80
CA GLU A 45 -4.53 3.96 -19.14
C GLU A 45 -4.32 2.55 -18.61
N GLY A 46 -5.20 2.13 -17.68
CA GLY A 46 -5.20 0.78 -17.14
C GLY A 46 -4.26 0.53 -15.97
N TYR A 47 -3.56 1.54 -15.47
CA TYR A 47 -2.63 1.36 -14.34
C TYR A 47 -2.34 2.64 -13.57
N PHE A 48 -1.85 2.47 -12.35
CA PHE A 48 -1.08 3.48 -11.61
C PHE A 48 -0.05 2.76 -10.74
N TRP A 49 0.94 3.49 -10.25
CA TRP A 49 1.94 2.92 -9.35
C TRP A 49 2.48 3.95 -8.37
N ALA A 50 2.95 3.46 -7.26
CA ALA A 50 3.61 4.24 -6.20
C ALA A 50 4.69 3.36 -5.59
N ASP A 51 5.93 3.85 -5.57
CA ASP A 51 7.08 3.07 -5.13
C ASP A 51 7.08 1.66 -5.77
N GLU A 52 7.11 0.60 -4.98
CA GLU A 52 7.12 -0.78 -5.49
C GLU A 52 5.72 -1.35 -5.76
N LEU A 53 4.65 -0.60 -5.51
CA LEU A 53 3.28 -1.07 -5.73
C LEU A 53 2.76 -0.62 -7.08
N PHE A 54 2.43 -1.59 -7.95
CA PHE A 54 1.73 -1.36 -9.21
C PHE A 54 0.31 -1.86 -9.10
N VAL A 55 -0.65 -1.09 -9.57
CA VAL A 55 -2.07 -1.48 -9.59
C VAL A 55 -2.57 -1.41 -11.03
N THR A 56 -3.13 -2.51 -11.51
CA THR A 56 -3.50 -2.70 -12.91
C THR A 56 -4.95 -3.13 -13.02
N ALA A 57 -5.66 -2.62 -14.01
CA ALA A 57 -7.02 -3.06 -14.29
C ALA A 57 -7.03 -4.51 -14.78
N ILE A 58 -8.06 -5.26 -14.40
CA ILE A 58 -8.18 -6.69 -14.74
C ILE A 58 -8.24 -6.94 -16.26
N ASP A 59 -8.69 -5.97 -17.02
CA ASP A 59 -8.76 -6.04 -18.50
C ASP A 59 -7.51 -5.49 -19.19
N SER A 60 -6.50 -5.08 -18.42
CA SER A 60 -5.23 -4.60 -18.99
C SER A 60 -4.44 -5.78 -19.57
N PRO A 61 -3.75 -5.58 -20.73
CA PRO A 61 -2.82 -6.60 -21.24
C PRO A 61 -1.68 -6.93 -20.29
N ALA A 62 -1.38 -6.06 -19.32
CA ALA A 62 -0.36 -6.32 -18.29
C ALA A 62 -0.84 -7.21 -17.15
N ALA A 63 -2.16 -7.45 -17.05
CA ALA A 63 -2.74 -8.31 -16.01
C ALA A 63 -2.74 -9.77 -16.48
N LEU A 64 -1.56 -10.40 -16.43
CA LEU A 64 -1.37 -11.78 -16.89
C LEU A 64 -1.54 -12.79 -15.77
N GLY A 65 -1.82 -14.03 -16.15
CA GLY A 65 -1.92 -15.15 -15.21
C GLY A 65 -3.31 -15.36 -14.64
N ALA A 66 -3.45 -16.34 -13.74
CA ALA A 66 -4.70 -16.68 -13.10
C ALA A 66 -4.78 -16.04 -11.70
N LEU A 67 -5.99 -15.78 -11.23
CA LEU A 67 -6.22 -15.32 -9.86
C LEU A 67 -5.84 -16.44 -8.89
N THR A 68 -4.97 -16.13 -7.94
CA THR A 68 -4.43 -17.11 -7.00
C THR A 68 -5.07 -17.05 -5.61
N GLY A 69 -5.81 -15.98 -5.30
CA GLY A 69 -6.48 -15.85 -4.01
C GLY A 69 -6.45 -14.44 -3.45
N ARG A 70 -6.56 -14.37 -2.13
CA ARG A 70 -6.61 -13.12 -1.38
C ARG A 70 -5.20 -12.61 -1.11
N HIS A 71 -5.00 -11.32 -1.26
CA HIS A 71 -3.69 -10.71 -1.00
C HIS A 71 -3.72 -9.96 0.32
N HIS A 72 -2.58 -9.98 1.01
CA HIS A 72 -2.35 -9.17 2.19
C HIS A 72 -1.08 -8.35 1.96
N LEU A 73 -1.20 -7.04 2.08
CA LEU A 73 -0.07 -6.11 1.97
C LEU A 73 0.02 -5.27 3.23
N ALA A 74 1.22 -5.15 3.77
CA ALA A 74 1.48 -4.29 4.92
C ALA A 74 2.41 -3.15 4.49
N PHE A 75 1.98 -1.92 4.76
CA PHE A 75 2.77 -0.72 4.53
C PHE A 75 3.40 -0.26 5.85
N GLN A 76 4.64 0.21 5.78
CA GLN A 76 5.34 0.70 6.94
C GLN A 76 4.88 2.09 7.31
N ALA A 77 4.51 2.29 8.57
CA ALA A 77 4.17 3.58 9.14
C ALA A 77 5.26 3.98 10.14
N GLN A 78 5.48 5.29 10.30
CA GLN A 78 6.58 5.79 11.11
C GLN A 78 6.21 6.03 12.59
N ASP A 79 4.91 6.04 12.92
CA ASP A 79 4.42 6.24 14.29
C ASP A 79 2.96 5.79 14.42
N HIS A 80 2.44 5.81 15.65
CA HIS A 80 1.05 5.46 15.95
C HIS A 80 0.08 6.40 15.23
N ALA A 81 0.36 7.69 15.22
CA ALA A 81 -0.53 8.68 14.61
C ALA A 81 -0.71 8.43 13.12
N THR A 82 0.35 7.99 12.43
CA THR A 82 0.28 7.64 11.01
C THR A 82 -0.63 6.42 10.79
N VAL A 83 -0.53 5.39 11.63
CA VAL A 83 -1.41 4.21 11.56
C VAL A 83 -2.87 4.63 11.77
N ASP A 84 -3.13 5.45 12.79
CA ASP A 84 -4.49 5.93 13.07
C ASP A 84 -5.07 6.72 11.90
N ARG A 85 -4.28 7.62 11.33
CA ARG A 85 -4.69 8.45 10.18
C ARG A 85 -4.92 7.60 8.92
N PHE A 86 -4.03 6.63 8.67
CA PHE A 86 -4.20 5.67 7.59
C PHE A 86 -5.57 4.99 7.67
N TYR A 87 -5.95 4.52 8.84
CA TYR A 87 -7.22 3.82 9.06
C TYR A 87 -8.41 4.74 8.77
N GLN A 88 -8.41 5.95 9.33
CA GLN A 88 -9.50 6.92 9.13
C GLN A 88 -9.65 7.29 7.66
N VAL A 89 -8.53 7.58 6.99
CA VAL A 89 -8.51 7.94 5.57
C VAL A 89 -8.99 6.77 4.70
N ALA A 90 -8.57 5.55 5.02
CA ALA A 90 -9.00 4.36 4.29
C ALA A 90 -10.51 4.18 4.34
N LEU A 91 -11.12 4.31 5.52
CA LEU A 91 -12.57 4.19 5.67
C LEU A 91 -13.32 5.29 4.91
N ALA A 92 -12.76 6.50 4.85
CA ALA A 92 -13.36 7.61 4.13
C ALA A 92 -13.27 7.48 2.59
N HIS A 93 -12.41 6.59 2.08
CA HIS A 93 -12.11 6.47 0.65
C HIS A 93 -12.39 5.07 0.08
N GLY A 94 -13.39 4.40 0.60
CA GLY A 94 -13.88 3.13 0.04
C GLY A 94 -13.32 1.87 0.69
N GLY A 95 -12.51 2.00 1.73
CA GLY A 95 -12.04 0.88 2.52
C GLY A 95 -13.08 0.41 3.53
N GLN A 96 -12.96 -0.84 3.96
CA GLN A 96 -13.80 -1.43 5.00
C GLN A 96 -12.92 -1.81 6.18
N ASP A 97 -13.45 -1.63 7.40
CA ASP A 97 -12.77 -2.05 8.62
C ASP A 97 -12.45 -3.56 8.60
N ASN A 98 -11.21 -3.89 8.93
CA ASN A 98 -10.75 -5.27 9.12
C ASN A 98 -9.83 -5.37 10.34
N GLY A 99 -9.85 -4.40 11.21
CA GLY A 99 -9.07 -4.35 12.45
C GLY A 99 -8.65 -2.92 12.78
N ALA A 100 -9.32 -2.28 13.73
CA ALA A 100 -9.04 -0.91 14.15
C ALA A 100 -7.60 -0.77 14.69
N PRO A 101 -7.03 0.45 14.68
CA PRO A 101 -5.69 0.68 15.20
C PRO A 101 -5.51 0.17 16.62
N GLY A 102 -4.41 -0.52 16.86
CA GLY A 102 -4.10 -1.07 18.19
C GLY A 102 -2.87 -1.96 18.15
N GLU A 103 -2.42 -2.34 19.33
CA GLU A 103 -1.30 -3.27 19.45
C GLU A 103 -1.70 -4.68 19.04
N ARG A 104 -0.72 -5.41 18.53
CA ARG A 104 -0.85 -6.82 18.13
C ARG A 104 0.25 -7.65 18.77
N VAL A 105 0.00 -8.95 18.86
CA VAL A 105 0.85 -9.87 19.63
C VAL A 105 2.11 -10.35 18.90
N TYR A 106 2.35 -9.88 17.69
CA TYR A 106 3.45 -10.39 16.85
C TYR A 106 4.83 -10.10 17.43
N HIS A 107 5.02 -8.92 18.01
CA HIS A 107 6.17 -8.59 18.84
C HIS A 107 5.84 -7.35 19.69
N PRO A 108 6.62 -7.05 20.74
CA PRO A 108 6.38 -5.86 21.56
C PRO A 108 6.46 -4.58 20.72
N GLY A 109 5.46 -3.71 20.87
CA GLY A 109 5.40 -2.46 20.14
C GLY A 109 4.79 -2.53 18.74
N TYR A 110 4.40 -3.72 18.27
CA TYR A 110 3.71 -3.88 16.99
C TYR A 110 2.34 -3.21 17.06
N TYR A 111 2.18 -2.09 16.35
CA TYR A 111 0.94 -1.32 16.34
C TYR A 111 0.45 -1.20 14.90
N ALA A 112 -0.76 -1.66 14.63
CA ALA A 112 -1.26 -1.78 13.27
C ALA A 112 -2.75 -1.55 13.15
N ALA A 113 -3.18 -1.26 11.92
CA ALA A 113 -4.58 -1.22 11.52
C ALA A 113 -4.73 -1.99 10.21
N PHE A 114 -5.88 -2.61 10.03
CA PHE A 114 -6.20 -3.42 8.86
C PHE A 114 -7.49 -2.93 8.22
N VAL A 115 -7.49 -2.83 6.91
CA VAL A 115 -8.68 -2.49 6.11
C VAL A 115 -8.76 -3.43 4.91
N LEU A 116 -9.97 -3.59 4.37
CA LEU A 116 -10.12 -4.20 3.05
C LEU A 116 -10.17 -3.08 2.03
N ASP A 117 -9.40 -3.21 0.94
CA ASP A 117 -9.45 -2.28 -0.16
C ASP A 117 -10.74 -2.48 -0.99
N PRO A 118 -11.04 -1.62 -1.99
CA PRO A 118 -12.24 -1.79 -2.80
C PRO A 118 -12.32 -3.13 -3.54
N ALA A 119 -11.20 -3.80 -3.78
CA ALA A 119 -11.16 -5.13 -4.41
C ALA A 119 -11.18 -6.28 -3.39
N GLY A 120 -11.21 -5.99 -2.09
CA GLY A 120 -11.25 -6.98 -1.03
C GLY A 120 -9.89 -7.48 -0.55
N ASN A 121 -8.80 -6.81 -0.91
CA ASN A 121 -7.48 -7.15 -0.41
C ASN A 121 -7.30 -6.65 1.02
N ASN A 122 -6.59 -7.42 1.84
CA ASN A 122 -6.29 -7.06 3.22
C ASN A 122 -5.07 -6.14 3.27
N ILE A 123 -5.28 -4.88 3.60
CA ILE A 123 -4.25 -3.85 3.60
C ILE A 123 -3.99 -3.41 5.04
N GLU A 124 -2.73 -3.41 5.41
CA GLU A 124 -2.28 -3.08 6.76
C GLU A 124 -1.37 -1.86 6.73
N ALA A 125 -1.46 -1.01 7.75
CA ALA A 125 -0.38 -0.10 8.10
C ALA A 125 0.20 -0.56 9.42
N VAL A 126 1.52 -0.69 9.51
CA VAL A 126 2.20 -1.19 10.70
C VAL A 126 3.34 -0.28 11.13
N TYR A 127 3.37 0.03 12.43
CA TYR A 127 4.49 0.66 13.10
C TYR A 127 5.10 -0.36 14.07
N HIS A 128 6.40 -0.62 13.92
CA HIS A 128 7.09 -1.65 14.70
C HIS A 128 7.56 -1.19 16.08
N GLY A 129 7.10 -0.02 16.56
CA GLY A 129 7.57 0.54 17.81
C GLY A 129 8.92 1.21 17.64
N GLU A 130 9.65 1.36 18.73
CA GLU A 130 10.99 1.96 18.71
C GLU A 130 12.03 0.98 18.17
N ALA A 131 11.92 0.68 16.89
CA ALA A 131 12.82 -0.24 16.20
C ALA A 131 13.89 0.54 15.42
N THR A 132 15.08 -0.04 15.32
CA THR A 132 16.16 0.51 14.50
C THR A 132 16.01 0.04 13.07
N ARG A 133 16.08 0.97 12.13
CA ARG A 133 16.04 0.69 10.69
C ARG A 133 17.43 0.96 10.11
N SER A 134 17.93 0.03 9.29
CA SER A 134 19.24 0.21 8.63
C SER A 134 19.16 1.16 7.45
N ALA A 135 18.00 1.30 6.83
CA ALA A 135 17.76 2.19 5.70
C ALA A 135 16.26 2.42 5.55
N GLY A 136 15.87 3.54 4.93
CA GLY A 136 14.47 3.81 4.59
C GLY A 136 14.02 2.96 3.42
N ALA A 137 14.78 3.01 2.31
CA ALA A 137 14.50 2.28 1.07
C ALA A 137 15.78 2.22 0.24
N VAL A 138 15.75 1.46 -0.84
CA VAL A 138 16.77 1.52 -1.90
C VAL A 138 16.31 2.56 -2.92
N GLU A 139 17.16 3.51 -3.25
CA GLU A 139 16.92 4.46 -4.34
C GLU A 139 17.68 3.99 -5.59
N ILE A 140 17.00 3.99 -6.71
CA ILE A 140 17.56 3.64 -8.02
C ILE A 140 17.42 4.87 -8.91
N ARG A 141 18.55 5.39 -9.35
CA ARG A 141 18.60 6.54 -10.24
C ARG A 141 19.27 6.14 -11.55
N PHE A 142 18.73 6.58 -12.66
CA PHE A 142 19.27 6.29 -13.98
C PHE A 142 19.12 7.47 -14.93
#